data_025ac7882539a0f1979ecf1de37a4af3
#
_entry.id   025ac7882539a0f1979ecf1de37a4af3
#
_cell.length_a   1.000
_cell.length_b   1.000
_cell.length_c   1.000
_cell.angle_alpha   90.00
_cell.angle_beta   90.00
_cell.angle_gamma   90.00
#
_symmetry.space_group_name_H-M   'P 1'
#
loop_
_entity.id
_entity.type
_entity.pdbx_description
1 polymer ?
#
loop_
_entity_poly.entity_id
_entity_poly.type
_entity_poly.pdbx_seq_one_letter_code
_entity_poly.pdbx_strand_id
1 'polypeptide(L)'
;MSKSASNPNSGSSSNKPQLAEGQLEPLFRRLNLAHTRRIYQDLADRAEKENWSYRDFLALLLAEEVAHRKQTRLQRCTRQAHFPFFKTIDEFDFSLQTTLRQSLLGSYLGPDFVTEGRSLILYGKAGRGKTHLAVAIGYRAIQNGFETLCTTAAKLVEDLSNASQKGCLQESLLTYTHPHVLIVDEVGYLTYGPDAANVLFHVVNDRHLRKRPMIFTTNKPLSEWGRVLHDEDLAAAILDRILERGRLIHLDGTSGRTRHLNLEEVLPAAAKRARISGIGVPEFPEPTTYLQKITDKYWKSVGCPAEGTVFGRWMNNLKRDHITPPFKGKGMKWNGWHAFRPGHQLARDGSSY
;
A
#
# COMPACT_ATOMS: atom_id res chain seq x y z
N MET A 1 59.21 -64.46 -44.22
CA MET A 1 58.82 -64.44 -42.84
C MET A 1 58.45 -63.01 -42.52
N SER A 2 57.18 -62.64 -42.64
CA SER A 2 56.71 -61.31 -42.37
C SER A 2 55.44 -61.42 -41.50
N LYS A 3 55.52 -60.94 -40.28
CA LYS A 3 54.40 -60.94 -39.36
C LYS A 3 53.66 -59.59 -39.52
N SER A 4 52.40 -59.67 -39.92
CA SER A 4 51.48 -58.62 -39.95
C SER A 4 51.03 -58.29 -38.54
N ALA A 5 51.15 -57.04 -38.11
CA ALA A 5 50.63 -56.52 -36.88
C ALA A 5 49.20 -55.97 -37.14
N SER A 6 48.20 -56.57 -36.55
CA SER A 6 46.83 -56.12 -36.52
C SER A 6 46.66 -55.04 -35.48
N ASN A 7 46.15 -53.90 -35.89
CA ASN A 7 45.83 -52.75 -35.06
C ASN A 7 44.38 -52.91 -34.47
N PRO A 8 44.16 -52.91 -33.15
CA PRO A 8 42.82 -52.96 -32.64
C PRO A 8 42.27 -51.53 -32.57
N ASN A 9 41.30 -51.25 -33.38
CA ASN A 9 40.50 -50.03 -33.41
C ASN A 9 39.64 -49.97 -32.15
N SER A 10 40.07 -49.21 -31.19
CA SER A 10 39.30 -48.93 -29.95
C SER A 10 38.21 -47.91 -30.26
N GLY A 11 37.04 -48.41 -30.60
CA GLY A 11 35.83 -47.64 -30.65
C GLY A 11 35.47 -47.12 -29.22
N SER A 12 35.73 -45.90 -28.94
CA SER A 12 35.18 -45.24 -27.77
C SER A 12 33.66 -45.01 -27.97
N SER A 13 32.86 -45.97 -27.51
CA SER A 13 31.41 -45.74 -27.37
C SER A 13 31.21 -44.63 -26.37
N SER A 14 30.92 -43.42 -26.83
CA SER A 14 30.45 -42.35 -26.00
C SER A 14 29.13 -42.80 -25.38
N ASN A 15 29.18 -43.16 -24.12
CA ASN A 15 28.01 -43.53 -23.30
C ASN A 15 27.17 -42.25 -23.04
N LYS A 16 26.42 -41.83 -24.06
CA LYS A 16 25.43 -40.76 -23.91
C LYS A 16 24.32 -41.31 -23.02
N PRO A 17 23.99 -40.70 -21.92
CA PRO A 17 22.83 -41.12 -21.12
C PRO A 17 21.57 -40.91 -21.97
N GLN A 18 21.08 -41.97 -22.58
CA GLN A 18 19.79 -42.01 -23.25
C GLN A 18 18.70 -42.09 -22.18
N LEU A 19 18.30 -40.95 -21.67
CA LEU A 19 17.00 -40.86 -20.98
C LEU A 19 15.93 -41.07 -22.06
N ALA A 20 15.18 -42.18 -21.98
CA ALA A 20 14.05 -42.40 -22.87
C ALA A 20 13.08 -41.21 -22.77
N GLU A 21 12.52 -40.75 -23.89
CA GLU A 21 11.59 -39.62 -23.96
C GLU A 21 10.45 -39.70 -22.92
N GLY A 22 10.01 -40.92 -22.54
CA GLY A 22 9.01 -41.17 -21.53
C GLY A 22 9.45 -40.89 -20.08
N GLN A 23 10.74 -40.67 -19.80
CA GLN A 23 11.24 -40.46 -18.44
C GLN A 23 11.21 -38.96 -18.02
N LEU A 24 11.15 -38.01 -18.95
CA LEU A 24 11.09 -36.58 -18.65
C LEU A 24 9.74 -36.18 -18.08
N GLU A 25 8.66 -36.71 -18.60
CA GLU A 25 7.30 -36.39 -18.21
C GLU A 25 7.03 -36.61 -16.69
N PRO A 26 7.38 -37.76 -16.09
CA PRO A 26 7.30 -37.98 -14.66
C PRO A 26 8.18 -37.02 -13.83
N LEU A 27 9.35 -36.64 -14.33
CA LEU A 27 10.27 -35.71 -13.65
C LEU A 27 9.68 -34.27 -13.62
N PHE A 28 9.13 -33.81 -14.73
CA PHE A 28 8.45 -32.50 -14.76
C PHE A 28 7.28 -32.43 -13.77
N ARG A 29 6.49 -33.50 -13.66
CA ARG A 29 5.41 -33.60 -12.68
C ARG A 29 5.94 -33.55 -11.25
N ARG A 30 6.97 -34.35 -10.95
CA ARG A 30 7.57 -34.42 -9.61
C ARG A 30 8.18 -33.08 -9.19
N LEU A 31 8.77 -32.33 -10.12
CA LEU A 31 9.35 -31.01 -9.90
C LEU A 31 8.32 -29.87 -10.05
N ASN A 32 7.06 -30.18 -10.31
CA ASN A 32 6.00 -29.18 -10.56
C ASN A 32 6.35 -28.18 -11.67
N LEU A 33 7.02 -28.61 -12.74
CA LEU A 33 7.41 -27.80 -13.90
C LEU A 33 6.33 -27.88 -14.99
N ALA A 34 5.13 -27.39 -14.67
CA ALA A 34 3.96 -27.55 -15.52
C ALA A 34 4.04 -26.77 -16.84
N HIS A 35 4.67 -25.61 -16.85
CA HIS A 35 4.86 -24.80 -18.05
C HIS A 35 5.97 -25.40 -18.91
N THR A 36 7.13 -25.69 -18.33
CA THR A 36 8.24 -26.39 -18.99
C THR A 36 7.77 -27.63 -19.72
N ARG A 37 6.93 -28.45 -19.08
CA ARG A 37 6.34 -29.65 -19.67
C ARG A 37 5.57 -29.41 -20.98
N ARG A 38 4.99 -28.24 -21.14
CA ARG A 38 4.21 -27.87 -22.33
C ARG A 38 5.08 -27.38 -23.48
N ILE A 39 6.19 -26.72 -23.16
CA ILE A 39 6.99 -25.97 -24.13
C ILE A 39 8.32 -26.63 -24.47
N TYR A 40 8.77 -27.65 -23.70
CA TYR A 40 10.13 -28.17 -23.83
C TYR A 40 10.43 -28.80 -25.22
N GLN A 41 9.43 -29.44 -25.83
CA GLN A 41 9.61 -30.07 -27.17
C GLN A 41 9.79 -28.98 -28.23
N ASP A 42 8.88 -28.01 -28.29
CA ASP A 42 8.96 -26.91 -29.26
C ASP A 42 10.27 -26.12 -29.09
N LEU A 43 10.72 -25.98 -27.86
CA LEU A 43 11.97 -25.28 -27.55
C LEU A 43 13.20 -26.12 -27.95
N ALA A 44 13.15 -27.46 -27.78
CA ALA A 44 14.21 -28.36 -28.17
C ALA A 44 14.36 -28.39 -29.69
N ASP A 45 13.26 -28.53 -30.44
CA ASP A 45 13.25 -28.51 -31.89
C ASP A 45 13.82 -27.20 -32.45
N ARG A 46 13.51 -26.08 -31.76
CA ARG A 46 14.06 -24.80 -32.15
C ARG A 46 15.55 -24.70 -31.83
N ALA A 47 15.97 -25.14 -30.66
CA ALA A 47 17.37 -25.16 -30.24
C ALA A 47 18.25 -25.99 -31.18
N GLU A 48 17.73 -27.14 -31.70
CA GLU A 48 18.42 -27.98 -32.70
C GLU A 48 18.55 -27.22 -34.03
N LYS A 49 17.48 -26.62 -34.53
CA LYS A 49 17.49 -25.86 -35.78
C LYS A 49 18.44 -24.67 -35.78
N GLU A 50 18.49 -23.97 -34.64
CA GLU A 50 19.30 -22.77 -34.48
C GLU A 50 20.69 -23.05 -33.87
N ASN A 51 21.04 -24.32 -33.63
CA ASN A 51 22.31 -24.79 -33.03
C ASN A 51 22.65 -24.10 -31.70
N TRP A 52 21.69 -24.02 -30.78
CA TRP A 52 21.92 -23.44 -29.46
C TRP A 52 22.88 -24.30 -28.63
N SER A 53 23.62 -23.65 -27.70
CA SER A 53 24.35 -24.41 -26.69
C SER A 53 23.38 -25.05 -25.69
N TYR A 54 23.78 -26.20 -25.12
CA TYR A 54 22.96 -26.85 -24.06
C TYR A 54 22.69 -25.93 -22.87
N ARG A 55 23.60 -25.01 -22.58
CA ARG A 55 23.44 -24.02 -21.50
C ARG A 55 22.37 -23.00 -21.84
N ASP A 56 22.35 -22.48 -23.05
CA ASP A 56 21.37 -21.51 -23.51
C ASP A 56 19.98 -22.13 -23.57
N PHE A 57 19.84 -23.34 -24.06
CA PHE A 57 18.60 -24.11 -24.05
C PHE A 57 18.04 -24.25 -22.60
N LEU A 58 18.88 -24.72 -21.67
CA LEU A 58 18.49 -24.94 -20.30
C LEU A 58 18.13 -23.58 -19.59
N ALA A 59 18.94 -22.56 -19.84
CA ALA A 59 18.70 -21.22 -19.26
C ALA A 59 17.35 -20.64 -19.73
N LEU A 60 17.06 -20.73 -21.03
CA LEU A 60 15.79 -20.25 -21.59
C LEU A 60 14.60 -21.07 -21.07
N LEU A 61 14.70 -22.37 -21.01
CA LEU A 61 13.67 -23.26 -20.52
C LEU A 61 13.30 -22.96 -19.07
N LEU A 62 14.29 -22.73 -18.21
CA LEU A 62 14.07 -22.35 -16.81
C LEU A 62 13.56 -20.91 -16.66
N ALA A 63 14.04 -19.98 -17.50
CA ALA A 63 13.57 -18.60 -17.50
C ALA A 63 12.07 -18.50 -17.82
N GLU A 64 11.60 -19.27 -18.81
CA GLU A 64 10.20 -19.36 -19.20
C GLU A 64 9.32 -19.90 -18.04
N GLU A 65 9.77 -20.95 -17.34
CA GLU A 65 9.06 -21.47 -16.18
C GLU A 65 8.97 -20.44 -15.07
N VAL A 66 10.06 -19.74 -14.76
CA VAL A 66 10.10 -18.68 -13.74
C VAL A 66 9.16 -17.52 -14.12
N ALA A 67 9.19 -17.07 -15.37
CA ALA A 67 8.32 -16.02 -15.88
C ALA A 67 6.84 -16.42 -15.78
N HIS A 68 6.50 -17.62 -16.21
CA HIS A 68 5.15 -18.17 -16.13
C HIS A 68 4.65 -18.27 -14.68
N ARG A 69 5.48 -18.78 -13.77
CA ARG A 69 5.13 -18.84 -12.34
C ARG A 69 4.89 -17.46 -11.74
N LYS A 70 5.75 -16.50 -12.08
CA LYS A 70 5.59 -15.10 -11.63
C LYS A 70 4.28 -14.53 -12.14
N GLN A 71 3.95 -14.73 -13.40
CA GLN A 71 2.72 -14.25 -14.00
C GLN A 71 1.47 -14.91 -13.38
N THR A 72 1.49 -16.23 -13.20
CA THR A 72 0.39 -16.99 -12.58
C THR A 72 0.16 -16.53 -11.14
N ARG A 73 1.25 -16.33 -10.36
CA ARG A 73 1.16 -15.78 -9.01
C ARG A 73 0.55 -14.39 -9.01
N LEU A 74 1.01 -13.50 -9.90
CA LEU A 74 0.49 -12.14 -10.05
C LEU A 74 -1.02 -12.16 -10.32
N GLN A 75 -1.47 -12.95 -11.27
CA GLN A 75 -2.89 -13.08 -11.60
C GLN A 75 -3.72 -13.61 -10.43
N ARG A 76 -3.22 -14.64 -9.72
CA ARG A 76 -3.88 -15.20 -8.54
C ARG A 76 -3.99 -14.16 -7.43
N CYS A 77 -2.89 -13.49 -7.05
CA CYS A 77 -2.89 -12.48 -5.99
C CYS A 77 -3.78 -11.28 -6.34
N THR A 78 -3.77 -10.85 -7.61
CA THR A 78 -4.65 -9.76 -8.07
C THR A 78 -6.14 -10.14 -7.96
N ARG A 79 -6.49 -11.39 -8.30
CA ARG A 79 -7.87 -11.87 -8.13
C ARG A 79 -8.28 -11.95 -6.65
N GLN A 80 -7.38 -12.44 -5.80
CA GLN A 80 -7.62 -12.57 -4.36
C GLN A 80 -7.63 -11.22 -3.61
N ALA A 81 -7.09 -10.17 -4.22
CA ALA A 81 -7.08 -8.84 -3.64
C ALA A 81 -8.47 -8.18 -3.56
N HIS A 82 -9.47 -8.65 -4.30
CA HIS A 82 -10.83 -8.11 -4.34
C HIS A 82 -10.90 -6.61 -4.64
N PHE A 83 -10.04 -6.13 -5.54
CA PHE A 83 -10.11 -4.73 -5.96
C PHE A 83 -11.45 -4.39 -6.60
N PRO A 84 -12.08 -3.25 -6.27
CA PRO A 84 -13.36 -2.84 -6.84
C PRO A 84 -13.28 -2.54 -8.35
N PHE A 85 -12.10 -2.19 -8.82
CA PHE A 85 -11.74 -1.99 -10.23
C PHE A 85 -10.23 -2.15 -10.36
N PHE A 86 -9.75 -2.32 -11.58
CA PHE A 86 -8.33 -2.39 -11.85
C PHE A 86 -7.83 -1.04 -12.34
N LYS A 87 -6.86 -0.45 -11.62
CA LYS A 87 -6.22 0.81 -11.94
C LYS A 87 -4.76 0.79 -11.50
N THR A 88 -3.88 1.29 -12.37
CA THR A 88 -2.45 1.39 -12.11
C THR A 88 -2.03 2.81 -11.71
N ILE A 89 -0.81 2.96 -11.22
CA ILE A 89 -0.28 4.27 -10.87
C ILE A 89 -0.03 5.14 -12.12
N ASP A 90 0.28 4.49 -13.25
CA ASP A 90 0.56 5.17 -14.51
C ASP A 90 -0.71 5.78 -15.13
N GLU A 91 -1.88 5.23 -14.76
CA GLU A 91 -3.19 5.76 -15.14
C GLU A 91 -3.67 6.90 -14.23
N PHE A 92 -2.93 7.20 -13.16
CA PHE A 92 -3.30 8.25 -12.22
C PHE A 92 -2.90 9.63 -12.75
N ASP A 93 -3.88 10.48 -12.99
CA ASP A 93 -3.65 11.84 -13.49
C ASP A 93 -3.25 12.78 -12.32
N PHE A 94 -1.95 12.96 -12.15
CA PHE A 94 -1.40 13.86 -11.13
C PHE A 94 -1.68 15.33 -11.40
N SER A 95 -2.01 15.72 -12.64
CA SER A 95 -2.31 17.11 -13.00
C SER A 95 -3.61 17.60 -12.35
N LEU A 96 -4.50 16.68 -12.01
CA LEU A 96 -5.75 16.97 -11.29
C LEU A 96 -5.54 17.23 -9.80
N GLN A 97 -4.33 17.02 -9.28
CA GLN A 97 -4.00 17.15 -7.86
C GLN A 97 -3.18 18.41 -7.61
N THR A 98 -3.60 19.21 -6.66
CA THR A 98 -2.84 20.41 -6.24
C THR A 98 -1.80 20.12 -5.18
N THR A 99 -2.03 19.09 -4.37
CA THR A 99 -1.24 18.74 -3.18
C THR A 99 -0.35 17.52 -3.34
N LEU A 100 -0.69 16.61 -4.28
CA LEU A 100 0.01 15.35 -4.48
C LEU A 100 0.94 15.40 -5.69
N ARG A 101 2.22 15.11 -5.46
CA ARG A 101 3.21 14.87 -6.52
C ARG A 101 3.62 13.39 -6.52
N GLN A 102 3.93 12.85 -7.69
CA GLN A 102 4.36 11.45 -7.84
C GLN A 102 5.58 11.12 -6.96
N SER A 103 6.50 12.06 -6.78
CA SER A 103 7.68 11.88 -5.92
C SER A 103 7.36 11.55 -4.47
N LEU A 104 6.20 12.02 -3.95
CA LEU A 104 5.76 11.72 -2.58
C LEU A 104 5.31 10.27 -2.41
N LEU A 105 5.00 9.58 -3.49
CA LEU A 105 4.56 8.19 -3.48
C LEU A 105 5.70 7.19 -3.62
N GLY A 106 6.91 7.64 -3.98
CA GLY A 106 8.04 6.74 -4.25
C GLY A 106 8.29 5.71 -3.14
N SER A 107 8.21 6.13 -1.88
CA SER A 107 8.38 5.25 -0.72
C SER A 107 7.24 4.25 -0.50
N TYR A 108 6.10 4.41 -1.18
CA TYR A 108 4.94 3.51 -1.12
C TYR A 108 4.83 2.57 -2.32
N LEU A 109 5.63 2.79 -3.36
CA LEU A 109 5.64 1.97 -4.58
C LEU A 109 6.75 0.90 -4.57
N GLY A 110 7.73 1.04 -3.68
CA GLY A 110 8.79 0.06 -3.48
C GLY A 110 8.40 -1.06 -2.49
N PRO A 111 9.24 -2.10 -2.37
CA PRO A 111 9.06 -3.18 -1.40
C PRO A 111 9.14 -2.66 0.05
N ASP A 112 9.87 -1.57 0.31
CA ASP A 112 10.08 -0.98 1.63
C ASP A 112 8.78 -0.56 2.31
N PHE A 113 7.77 -0.17 1.51
CA PHE A 113 6.42 0.08 2.01
C PHE A 113 5.91 -1.06 2.88
N VAL A 114 6.10 -2.31 2.42
CA VAL A 114 5.61 -3.49 3.11
C VAL A 114 6.59 -3.96 4.18
N THR A 115 7.89 -3.99 3.89
CA THR A 115 8.90 -4.52 4.82
C THR A 115 9.07 -3.65 6.06
N GLU A 116 8.87 -2.33 5.95
CA GLU A 116 8.90 -1.41 7.08
C GLU A 116 7.54 -1.20 7.75
N GLY A 117 6.47 -1.76 7.19
CA GLY A 117 5.12 -1.65 7.75
C GLY A 117 4.54 -0.24 7.72
N ARG A 118 4.82 0.53 6.65
CA ARG A 118 4.40 1.92 6.51
C ARG A 118 2.92 2.01 6.14
N SER A 119 2.08 2.49 7.03
CA SER A 119 0.65 2.70 6.75
C SER A 119 0.36 4.03 6.04
N LEU A 120 -0.81 4.16 5.43
CA LEU A 120 -1.21 5.33 4.66
C LEU A 120 -2.68 5.66 4.89
N ILE A 121 -2.98 6.92 5.14
CA ILE A 121 -4.34 7.44 5.13
C ILE A 121 -4.49 8.41 3.96
N LEU A 122 -5.39 8.10 3.03
CA LEU A 122 -5.75 8.94 1.90
C LEU A 122 -7.04 9.70 2.23
N TYR A 123 -6.92 10.99 2.47
CA TYR A 123 -8.02 11.86 2.85
C TYR A 123 -8.35 12.84 1.71
N GLY A 124 -9.63 13.14 1.51
CA GLY A 124 -10.06 14.15 0.55
C GLY A 124 -11.51 13.98 0.11
N LYS A 125 -12.05 14.96 -0.59
CA LYS A 125 -13.44 14.95 -1.10
C LYS A 125 -13.68 13.80 -2.09
N ALA A 126 -14.95 13.49 -2.34
CA ALA A 126 -15.33 12.48 -3.34
C ALA A 126 -14.78 12.84 -4.74
N GLY A 127 -14.42 11.81 -5.53
CA GLY A 127 -13.90 12.00 -6.89
C GLY A 127 -12.44 12.42 -7.00
N ARG A 128 -11.69 12.55 -5.89
CA ARG A 128 -10.27 12.97 -5.89
C ARG A 128 -9.27 11.84 -6.13
N GLY A 129 -9.73 10.63 -6.45
CA GLY A 129 -8.85 9.51 -6.80
C GLY A 129 -8.28 8.72 -5.60
N LYS A 130 -8.84 8.84 -4.37
CA LYS A 130 -8.38 8.09 -3.18
C LYS A 130 -8.33 6.58 -3.42
N THR A 131 -9.47 6.00 -3.80
CA THR A 131 -9.58 4.55 -4.07
C THR A 131 -8.70 4.13 -5.24
N HIS A 132 -8.57 4.96 -6.32
CA HIS A 132 -7.66 4.70 -7.42
C HIS A 132 -6.22 4.55 -6.90
N LEU A 133 -5.78 5.52 -6.10
CA LEU A 133 -4.42 5.51 -5.56
C LEU A 133 -4.19 4.35 -4.61
N ALA A 134 -5.15 4.03 -3.74
CA ALA A 134 -5.08 2.88 -2.84
C ALA A 134 -4.93 1.57 -3.61
N VAL A 135 -5.75 1.36 -4.66
CA VAL A 135 -5.70 0.17 -5.53
C VAL A 135 -4.37 0.11 -6.29
N ALA A 136 -3.90 1.24 -6.84
CA ALA A 136 -2.64 1.31 -7.58
C ALA A 136 -1.43 0.95 -6.70
N ILE A 137 -1.37 1.44 -5.46
CA ILE A 137 -0.32 1.08 -4.48
C ILE A 137 -0.44 -0.40 -4.10
N GLY A 138 -1.64 -0.90 -3.83
CA GLY A 138 -1.88 -2.30 -3.52
C GLY A 138 -1.49 -3.25 -4.66
N TYR A 139 -1.79 -2.88 -5.91
CA TYR A 139 -1.37 -3.63 -7.08
C TYR A 139 0.15 -3.61 -7.25
N ARG A 140 0.81 -2.49 -7.00
CA ARG A 140 2.27 -2.41 -7.00
C ARG A 140 2.89 -3.31 -5.92
N ALA A 141 2.28 -3.42 -4.74
CA ALA A 141 2.71 -4.36 -3.72
C ALA A 141 2.60 -5.82 -4.22
N ILE A 142 1.52 -6.18 -4.95
CA ILE A 142 1.40 -7.51 -5.55
C ILE A 142 2.51 -7.75 -6.61
N GLN A 143 2.83 -6.77 -7.44
CA GLN A 143 3.95 -6.85 -8.39
C GLN A 143 5.29 -7.07 -7.69
N ASN A 144 5.47 -6.49 -6.51
CA ASN A 144 6.64 -6.68 -5.65
C ASN A 144 6.62 -8.02 -4.88
N GLY A 145 5.59 -8.85 -5.09
CA GLY A 145 5.51 -10.20 -4.52
C GLY A 145 4.74 -10.30 -3.20
N PHE A 146 4.02 -9.26 -2.78
CA PHE A 146 3.24 -9.24 -1.55
C PHE A 146 1.75 -9.51 -1.81
N GLU A 147 1.07 -10.11 -0.86
CA GLU A 147 -0.37 -10.33 -0.93
C GLU A 147 -1.10 -9.09 -0.42
N THR A 148 -2.15 -8.69 -1.13
CA THR A 148 -2.98 -7.53 -0.78
C THR A 148 -4.42 -7.95 -0.68
N LEU A 149 -5.15 -7.41 0.29
CA LEU A 149 -6.60 -7.51 0.40
C LEU A 149 -7.20 -6.11 0.40
N CYS A 150 -8.24 -5.90 -0.40
CA CYS A 150 -9.03 -4.68 -0.43
C CYS A 150 -10.45 -4.98 0.06
N THR A 151 -10.93 -4.18 0.98
CA THR A 151 -12.28 -4.25 1.52
C THR A 151 -12.82 -2.86 1.83
N THR A 152 -14.12 -2.71 1.97
CA THR A 152 -14.69 -1.47 2.53
C THR A 152 -14.71 -1.55 4.06
N ALA A 153 -14.65 -0.41 4.72
CA ALA A 153 -14.74 -0.35 6.17
C ALA A 153 -16.08 -0.94 6.68
N ALA A 154 -17.17 -0.72 5.94
CA ALA A 154 -18.48 -1.27 6.27
C ALA A 154 -18.47 -2.80 6.27
N LYS A 155 -17.93 -3.41 5.19
CA LYS A 155 -17.85 -4.87 5.08
C LYS A 155 -16.94 -5.47 6.16
N LEU A 156 -15.78 -4.87 6.43
CA LEU A 156 -14.87 -5.32 7.47
C LEU A 156 -15.56 -5.34 8.84
N VAL A 157 -16.25 -4.24 9.19
CA VAL A 157 -16.98 -4.13 10.46
C VAL A 157 -18.10 -5.14 10.53
N GLU A 158 -18.91 -5.28 9.48
CA GLU A 158 -20.00 -6.24 9.41
C GLU A 158 -19.53 -7.69 9.58
N ASP A 159 -18.53 -8.10 8.81
CA ASP A 159 -17.97 -9.45 8.84
C ASP A 159 -17.44 -9.80 10.24
N LEU A 160 -16.70 -8.88 10.88
CA LEU A 160 -16.10 -9.11 12.19
C LEU A 160 -17.12 -9.02 13.33
N SER A 161 -18.09 -8.10 13.25
CA SER A 161 -19.18 -8.03 14.24
C SER A 161 -20.04 -9.30 14.23
N ASN A 162 -20.38 -9.79 13.03
CA ASN A 162 -21.09 -11.06 12.87
C ASN A 162 -20.28 -12.24 13.41
N ALA A 163 -18.97 -12.26 13.19
CA ALA A 163 -18.07 -13.29 13.70
C ALA A 163 -17.93 -13.22 15.22
N SER A 164 -17.91 -12.03 15.80
CA SER A 164 -17.89 -11.82 17.25
C SER A 164 -19.14 -12.41 17.91
N GLN A 165 -20.32 -12.14 17.34
CA GLN A 165 -21.58 -12.69 17.84
C GLN A 165 -21.67 -14.22 17.75
N LYS A 166 -21.01 -14.81 16.72
CA LYS A 166 -20.95 -16.27 16.53
C LYS A 166 -19.83 -16.95 17.32
N GLY A 167 -18.99 -16.20 18.04
CA GLY A 167 -17.85 -16.73 18.78
C GLY A 167 -16.65 -17.18 17.92
N CYS A 168 -16.60 -16.82 16.62
CA CYS A 168 -15.54 -17.17 15.69
C CYS A 168 -14.68 -15.96 15.24
N LEU A 169 -14.60 -14.92 16.08
CA LEU A 169 -13.89 -13.69 15.77
C LEU A 169 -12.42 -13.92 15.39
N GLN A 170 -11.71 -14.81 16.11
CA GLN A 170 -10.29 -15.07 15.90
C GLN A 170 -10.01 -15.63 14.50
N GLU A 171 -10.85 -16.54 14.00
CA GLU A 171 -10.72 -17.10 12.66
C GLU A 171 -10.98 -16.03 11.58
N SER A 172 -12.02 -15.23 11.79
CA SER A 172 -12.39 -14.16 10.85
C SER A 172 -11.36 -13.04 10.81
N LEU A 173 -10.71 -12.74 11.94
CA LEU A 173 -9.61 -11.77 12.00
C LEU A 173 -8.46 -12.16 11.09
N LEU A 174 -8.16 -13.45 10.91
CA LEU A 174 -7.09 -13.92 10.04
C LEU A 174 -7.26 -13.45 8.59
N THR A 175 -8.50 -13.34 8.11
CA THR A 175 -8.80 -12.83 6.76
C THR A 175 -8.21 -11.42 6.55
N TYR A 176 -8.27 -10.57 7.58
CA TYR A 176 -7.83 -9.17 7.51
C TYR A 176 -6.42 -8.95 8.05
N THR A 177 -5.89 -9.88 8.84
CA THR A 177 -4.57 -9.75 9.44
C THR A 177 -3.49 -10.57 8.72
N HIS A 178 -3.86 -11.60 7.94
CA HIS A 178 -2.92 -12.45 7.21
C HIS A 178 -2.31 -11.77 5.95
N PRO A 179 -3.05 -11.07 5.08
CA PRO A 179 -2.48 -10.42 3.90
C PRO A 179 -1.38 -9.43 4.28
N HIS A 180 -0.33 -9.31 3.46
CA HIS A 180 0.76 -8.36 3.72
C HIS A 180 0.26 -6.92 3.75
N VAL A 181 -0.59 -6.53 2.81
CA VAL A 181 -1.20 -5.19 2.72
C VAL A 181 -2.72 -5.32 2.87
N LEU A 182 -3.31 -4.46 3.70
CA LEU A 182 -4.76 -4.31 3.83
C LEU A 182 -5.18 -2.93 3.37
N ILE A 183 -6.12 -2.87 2.42
CA ILE A 183 -6.78 -1.64 2.00
C ILE A 183 -8.18 -1.63 2.61
N VAL A 184 -8.46 -0.58 3.40
CA VAL A 184 -9.77 -0.33 4.00
C VAL A 184 -10.34 0.93 3.36
N ASP A 185 -11.20 0.73 2.38
CA ASP A 185 -11.80 1.82 1.60
C ASP A 185 -13.04 2.39 2.29
N GLU A 186 -13.32 3.66 2.05
CA GLU A 186 -14.55 4.35 2.45
C GLU A 186 -14.80 4.43 3.98
N VAL A 187 -13.77 4.67 4.78
CA VAL A 187 -13.96 4.89 6.21
C VAL A 187 -14.78 6.16 6.45
N GLY A 188 -15.89 6.03 7.18
CA GLY A 188 -16.76 7.15 7.56
C GLY A 188 -17.85 7.51 6.56
N TYR A 189 -18.08 6.69 5.52
CA TYR A 189 -19.21 6.90 4.60
C TYR A 189 -20.56 6.48 5.20
N LEU A 190 -20.56 5.46 6.04
CA LEU A 190 -21.75 4.94 6.70
C LEU A 190 -21.59 5.06 8.22
N THR A 191 -22.70 5.11 8.92
CA THR A 191 -22.74 4.93 10.39
C THR A 191 -22.57 3.42 10.68
N TYR A 192 -21.62 3.08 11.50
CA TYR A 192 -21.35 1.71 11.90
C TYR A 192 -22.15 1.34 13.17
N GLY A 193 -22.24 0.05 13.47
CA GLY A 193 -22.77 -0.43 14.73
C GLY A 193 -21.87 -0.07 15.94
N PRO A 194 -22.36 -0.24 17.17
CA PRO A 194 -21.63 0.17 18.39
C PRO A 194 -20.28 -0.57 18.57
N ASP A 195 -20.15 -1.79 18.04
CA ASP A 195 -18.91 -2.58 18.16
C ASP A 195 -17.83 -2.23 17.10
N ALA A 196 -18.11 -1.27 16.21
CA ALA A 196 -17.24 -0.94 15.10
C ALA A 196 -15.83 -0.54 15.52
N ALA A 197 -15.73 0.27 16.57
CA ALA A 197 -14.44 0.71 17.11
C ALA A 197 -13.62 -0.48 17.62
N ASN A 198 -14.25 -1.39 18.37
CA ASN A 198 -13.59 -2.56 18.93
C ASN A 198 -13.04 -3.50 17.86
N VAL A 199 -13.86 -3.89 16.87
CA VAL A 199 -13.42 -4.83 15.83
C VAL A 199 -12.37 -4.21 14.93
N LEU A 200 -12.47 -2.91 14.60
CA LEU A 200 -11.45 -2.21 13.84
C LEU A 200 -10.14 -2.08 14.63
N PHE A 201 -10.23 -1.79 15.92
CA PHE A 201 -9.07 -1.75 16.81
C PHE A 201 -8.32 -3.08 16.85
N HIS A 202 -9.02 -4.20 16.95
CA HIS A 202 -8.39 -5.53 16.90
C HIS A 202 -7.57 -5.74 15.63
N VAL A 203 -8.13 -5.41 14.46
CA VAL A 203 -7.41 -5.52 13.18
C VAL A 203 -6.20 -4.60 13.15
N VAL A 204 -6.38 -3.34 13.51
CA VAL A 204 -5.29 -2.32 13.46
C VAL A 204 -4.18 -2.70 14.44
N ASN A 205 -4.53 -3.11 15.66
CA ASN A 205 -3.55 -3.49 16.67
C ASN A 205 -2.73 -4.72 16.28
N ASP A 206 -3.37 -5.79 15.79
CA ASP A 206 -2.67 -7.00 15.35
C ASP A 206 -1.73 -6.71 14.18
N ARG A 207 -2.19 -5.94 13.18
CA ARG A 207 -1.38 -5.54 12.03
C ARG A 207 -0.24 -4.61 12.42
N HIS A 208 -0.47 -3.69 13.35
CA HIS A 208 0.54 -2.80 13.88
C HIS A 208 1.67 -3.58 14.57
N LEU A 209 1.34 -4.54 15.45
CA LEU A 209 2.31 -5.40 16.13
C LEU A 209 3.14 -6.24 15.15
N ARG A 210 2.52 -6.73 14.08
CA ARG A 210 3.19 -7.52 13.02
C ARG A 210 3.87 -6.68 11.94
N LYS A 211 3.87 -5.36 12.06
CA LYS A 211 4.41 -4.42 11.05
C LYS A 211 3.80 -4.63 9.66
N ARG A 212 2.51 -4.95 9.59
CA ARG A 212 1.78 -5.10 8.33
C ARG A 212 1.09 -3.80 7.95
N PRO A 213 1.45 -3.17 6.82
CA PRO A 213 0.89 -1.87 6.43
C PRO A 213 -0.59 -1.94 6.13
N MET A 214 -1.25 -0.80 6.33
CA MET A 214 -2.65 -0.57 6.02
C MET A 214 -2.79 0.70 5.18
N ILE A 215 -3.72 0.70 4.24
CA ILE A 215 -4.10 1.87 3.45
C ILE A 215 -5.57 2.15 3.75
N PHE A 216 -5.84 3.32 4.31
CA PHE A 216 -7.20 3.78 4.58
C PHE A 216 -7.57 4.88 3.60
N THR A 217 -8.80 4.85 3.09
CA THR A 217 -9.36 5.99 2.36
C THR A 217 -10.54 6.57 3.13
N THR A 218 -10.63 7.88 3.17
CA THR A 218 -11.72 8.58 3.87
C THR A 218 -12.02 9.93 3.22
N ASN A 219 -13.27 10.35 3.29
CA ASN A 219 -13.69 11.73 2.99
C ASN A 219 -13.95 12.55 4.25
N LYS A 220 -13.82 11.91 5.42
CA LYS A 220 -14.04 12.54 6.72
C LYS A 220 -12.73 12.99 7.34
N PRO A 221 -12.69 14.16 7.97
CA PRO A 221 -11.55 14.55 8.78
C PRO A 221 -11.30 13.51 9.87
N LEU A 222 -10.03 13.30 10.23
CA LEU A 222 -9.67 12.34 11.28
C LEU A 222 -10.35 12.65 12.62
N SER A 223 -10.71 13.93 12.87
CA SER A 223 -11.49 14.37 14.04
C SER A 223 -12.88 13.75 14.14
N GLU A 224 -13.45 13.43 13.02
CA GLU A 224 -14.79 12.85 12.99
C GLU A 224 -14.79 11.33 13.17
N TRP A 225 -13.61 10.69 13.19
CA TRP A 225 -13.53 9.23 13.33
C TRP A 225 -14.10 8.74 14.66
N GLY A 226 -13.95 9.49 15.77
CA GLY A 226 -14.60 9.16 17.04
C GLY A 226 -16.11 9.10 16.93
N ARG A 227 -16.70 10.10 16.26
CA ARG A 227 -18.15 10.11 16.00
C ARG A 227 -18.58 8.96 15.07
N VAL A 228 -17.80 8.69 14.02
CA VAL A 228 -18.09 7.64 13.04
C VAL A 228 -18.02 6.25 13.65
N LEU A 229 -17.09 6.04 14.55
CA LEU A 229 -16.85 4.76 15.24
C LEU A 229 -17.58 4.65 16.58
N HIS A 230 -18.32 5.69 16.99
CA HIS A 230 -19.02 5.79 18.28
C HIS A 230 -18.14 5.65 19.52
N ASP A 231 -16.82 5.87 19.38
CA ASP A 231 -15.85 5.80 20.48
C ASP A 231 -14.66 6.72 20.17
N GLU A 232 -14.51 7.79 20.92
CA GLU A 232 -13.43 8.76 20.71
C GLU A 232 -12.06 8.22 21.12
N ASP A 233 -12.01 7.44 22.21
CA ASP A 233 -10.77 6.96 22.78
C ASP A 233 -10.19 5.82 21.90
N LEU A 234 -11.02 4.88 21.47
CA LEU A 234 -10.60 3.84 20.53
C LEU A 234 -10.24 4.40 19.16
N ALA A 235 -10.97 5.40 18.66
CA ALA A 235 -10.63 6.07 17.42
C ALA A 235 -9.26 6.77 17.52
N ALA A 236 -8.98 7.43 18.64
CA ALA A 236 -7.68 8.03 18.88
C ALA A 236 -6.56 6.96 18.93
N ALA A 237 -6.81 5.84 19.61
CA ALA A 237 -5.86 4.74 19.71
C ALA A 237 -5.60 4.05 18.34
N ILE A 238 -6.62 3.95 17.49
CA ILE A 238 -6.51 3.46 16.11
C ILE A 238 -5.61 4.39 15.29
N LEU A 239 -5.90 5.70 15.32
CA LEU A 239 -5.15 6.69 14.57
C LEU A 239 -3.69 6.77 15.02
N ASP A 240 -3.44 6.68 16.31
CA ASP A 240 -2.09 6.64 16.88
C ASP A 240 -1.26 5.50 16.26
N ARG A 241 -1.79 4.28 16.26
CA ARG A 241 -1.11 3.10 15.69
C ARG A 241 -0.89 3.21 14.18
N ILE A 242 -1.86 3.74 13.45
CA ILE A 242 -1.73 3.92 12.00
C ILE A 242 -0.65 4.95 11.68
N LEU A 243 -0.63 6.07 12.42
CA LEU A 243 0.26 7.21 12.14
C LEU A 243 1.66 7.06 12.74
N GLU A 244 1.88 6.15 13.68
CA GLU A 244 3.21 5.89 14.22
C GLU A 244 4.23 5.55 13.10
N ARG A 245 3.82 4.72 12.14
CA ARG A 245 4.63 4.35 10.97
C ARG A 245 3.97 4.76 9.66
N GLY A 246 2.97 5.60 9.73
CA GLY A 246 2.13 5.97 8.61
C GLY A 246 2.21 7.43 8.24
N ARG A 247 1.52 7.74 7.17
CA ARG A 247 1.39 9.11 6.65
C ARG A 247 -0.07 9.40 6.30
N LEU A 248 -0.48 10.64 6.55
CA LEU A 248 -1.71 11.21 5.99
C LEU A 248 -1.38 11.94 4.69
N ILE A 249 -2.02 11.56 3.60
CA ILE A 249 -1.96 12.27 2.33
C ILE A 249 -3.33 12.89 2.06
N HIS A 250 -3.34 14.22 1.94
CA HIS A 250 -4.54 14.96 1.54
C HIS A 250 -4.56 15.09 0.01
N LEU A 251 -5.63 14.56 -0.61
CA LEU A 251 -5.89 14.71 -2.03
C LEU A 251 -6.86 15.87 -2.25
N ASP A 252 -6.35 16.92 -2.82
CA ASP A 252 -7.14 18.10 -3.22
C ASP A 252 -6.90 18.41 -4.70
N GLY A 253 -7.87 19.07 -5.34
CA GLY A 253 -7.81 19.39 -6.77
C GLY A 253 -9.18 19.29 -7.42
N THR A 254 -9.27 18.93 -8.70
CA THR A 254 -10.52 18.77 -9.43
C THR A 254 -11.04 17.32 -9.35
N SER A 255 -12.36 17.12 -9.49
CA SER A 255 -12.93 15.77 -9.51
C SER A 255 -12.66 15.07 -10.83
N GLY A 256 -11.96 13.94 -10.80
CA GLY A 256 -11.75 13.11 -11.99
C GLY A 256 -13.05 12.47 -12.53
N ARG A 257 -14.08 12.33 -11.71
CA ARG A 257 -15.38 11.75 -12.12
C ARG A 257 -16.25 12.72 -12.91
N THR A 258 -16.15 14.02 -12.62
CA THR A 258 -17.02 15.06 -13.19
C THR A 258 -16.30 15.97 -14.17
N ARG A 259 -15.05 15.63 -14.56
CA ARG A 259 -14.27 16.48 -15.48
C ARG A 259 -14.90 16.64 -16.88
N HIS A 260 -15.75 15.70 -17.29
CA HIS A 260 -16.45 15.76 -18.61
C HIS A 260 -17.78 16.52 -18.51
N LEU A 261 -18.23 16.83 -17.29
CA LEU A 261 -19.44 17.60 -17.08
C LEU A 261 -19.05 19.06 -17.00
N ASN A 262 -19.59 19.88 -17.90
CA ASN A 262 -19.59 21.31 -17.74
C ASN A 262 -20.43 21.62 -16.50
N LEU A 263 -19.80 21.72 -15.31
CA LEU A 263 -20.47 21.96 -14.03
C LEU A 263 -21.32 23.24 -14.06
N GLU A 264 -20.99 24.18 -14.96
CA GLU A 264 -21.78 25.39 -15.18
C GLU A 264 -23.16 25.12 -15.78
N GLU A 265 -23.32 24.03 -16.54
CA GLU A 265 -24.61 23.64 -17.15
C GLU A 265 -25.47 22.81 -16.20
N VAL A 266 -24.86 22.09 -15.24
CA VAL A 266 -25.54 21.11 -14.37
C VAL A 266 -25.96 21.72 -13.03
N LEU A 267 -25.34 22.81 -12.60
CA LEU A 267 -25.69 23.45 -11.33
C LEU A 267 -27.00 24.25 -11.45
N PRO A 268 -27.98 24.03 -10.56
CA PRO A 268 -29.20 24.82 -10.53
C PRO A 268 -28.89 26.31 -10.35
N ALA A 269 -29.70 27.17 -10.94
CA ALA A 269 -29.51 28.65 -10.95
C ALA A 269 -29.31 29.26 -9.54
N ALA A 270 -29.81 28.61 -8.50
CA ALA A 270 -29.61 29.00 -7.10
C ALA A 270 -28.13 28.88 -6.64
N ALA A 271 -27.42 27.83 -7.10
CA ALA A 271 -26.01 27.65 -6.80
C ALA A 271 -25.11 28.63 -7.57
N LYS A 272 -25.53 29.05 -8.77
CA LYS A 272 -24.86 30.11 -9.55
C LYS A 272 -24.95 31.49 -8.84
N ARG A 273 -26.09 31.82 -8.25
CA ARG A 273 -26.28 33.08 -7.51
C ARG A 273 -25.44 33.17 -6.24
N ALA A 274 -25.27 32.07 -5.51
CA ALA A 274 -24.44 32.04 -4.31
C ALA A 274 -22.93 32.31 -4.59
N ARG A 275 -22.42 31.92 -5.78
CA ARG A 275 -21.05 32.26 -6.21
C ARG A 275 -20.88 33.71 -6.64
N ILE A 276 -21.94 34.33 -7.20
CA ILE A 276 -21.89 35.71 -7.68
C ILE A 276 -22.11 36.73 -6.55
N SER A 277 -22.82 36.35 -5.49
CA SER A 277 -23.16 37.24 -4.39
C SER A 277 -22.07 37.37 -3.32
N GLY A 278 -20.89 36.78 -3.48
CA GLY A 278 -19.79 36.97 -2.51
C GLY A 278 -20.09 36.47 -1.09
N ILE A 279 -21.19 35.73 -0.89
CA ILE A 279 -21.47 35.08 0.40
C ILE A 279 -20.42 33.99 0.54
N GLY A 280 -19.40 34.25 1.34
CA GLY A 280 -18.31 33.35 1.61
C GLY A 280 -18.85 31.98 1.99
N VAL A 281 -18.49 30.97 1.22
CA VAL A 281 -18.54 29.58 1.68
C VAL A 281 -17.76 29.59 2.98
N PRO A 282 -18.30 29.10 4.13
CA PRO A 282 -17.54 29.09 5.36
C PRO A 282 -16.20 28.44 5.07
N GLU A 283 -15.12 29.20 5.21
CA GLU A 283 -13.75 28.70 5.13
C GLU A 283 -13.66 27.58 6.16
N PHE A 284 -13.54 26.36 5.68
CA PHE A 284 -13.16 25.26 6.56
C PHE A 284 -11.83 25.65 7.19
N PRO A 285 -11.71 25.61 8.53
CA PRO A 285 -10.47 25.96 9.19
C PRO A 285 -9.35 25.12 8.56
N GLU A 286 -8.26 25.79 8.22
CA GLU A 286 -7.04 25.18 7.66
C GLU A 286 -6.72 23.90 8.43
N PRO A 287 -6.24 22.83 7.78
CA PRO A 287 -5.82 21.57 8.44
C PRO A 287 -4.87 21.80 9.61
N THR A 288 -4.16 22.93 9.58
CA THR A 288 -3.30 23.49 10.62
C THR A 288 -4.00 23.66 11.98
N THR A 289 -5.18 24.25 11.99
CA THR A 289 -5.93 24.55 13.23
C THR A 289 -6.41 23.26 13.90
N TYR A 290 -6.61 22.22 13.14
CA TYR A 290 -7.10 20.95 13.63
C TYR A 290 -6.01 20.07 14.23
N LEU A 291 -4.87 19.92 13.53
CA LEU A 291 -3.69 19.26 14.09
C LEU A 291 -3.23 19.95 15.38
N GLN A 292 -3.36 21.28 15.46
CA GLN A 292 -3.06 22.04 16.65
C GLN A 292 -4.02 21.73 17.82
N LYS A 293 -5.32 21.53 17.55
CA LYS A 293 -6.29 21.13 18.58
C LYS A 293 -6.10 19.70 19.09
N ILE A 294 -5.76 18.75 18.22
CA ILE A 294 -5.41 17.37 18.63
C ILE A 294 -4.13 17.40 19.46
N THR A 295 -3.09 18.08 18.99
CA THR A 295 -1.84 18.22 19.75
C THR A 295 -2.07 18.91 21.07
N ASP A 296 -2.81 19.99 21.13
CA ASP A 296 -3.13 20.71 22.40
C ASP A 296 -3.94 19.85 23.37
N LYS A 297 -4.93 19.10 22.89
CA LYS A 297 -5.72 18.16 23.72
C LYS A 297 -4.83 17.02 24.25
N TYR A 298 -3.98 16.46 23.41
CA TYR A 298 -3.04 15.40 23.78
C TYR A 298 -1.98 15.90 24.77
N TRP A 299 -1.39 17.08 24.53
CA TRP A 299 -0.42 17.70 25.42
C TRP A 299 -1.00 18.03 26.80
N LYS A 300 -2.26 18.44 26.85
CA LYS A 300 -2.95 18.71 28.12
C LYS A 300 -3.26 17.43 28.89
N SER A 301 -3.49 16.30 28.23
CA SER A 301 -3.84 15.02 28.87
C SER A 301 -2.65 14.20 29.34
N VAL A 302 -1.49 14.31 28.66
CA VAL A 302 -0.33 13.42 28.87
C VAL A 302 0.87 14.13 29.51
N GLY A 303 0.78 15.45 29.73
CA GLY A 303 1.93 16.26 30.09
C GLY A 303 2.90 16.39 28.91
N CYS A 304 3.98 17.17 29.05
CA CYS A 304 4.97 17.34 27.98
C CYS A 304 5.61 16.00 27.63
N PRO A 305 5.36 15.38 26.45
CA PRO A 305 5.98 14.11 26.12
C PRO A 305 7.48 14.29 25.91
N ALA A 306 8.27 13.33 26.39
CA ALA A 306 9.71 13.30 26.19
C ALA A 306 10.08 13.07 24.72
N GLU A 307 11.32 13.40 24.36
CA GLU A 307 11.91 13.05 23.05
C GLU A 307 11.65 11.57 22.71
N GLY A 308 11.23 11.32 21.48
CA GLY A 308 10.98 9.94 21.03
C GLY A 308 9.53 9.49 21.05
N THR A 309 8.58 10.35 21.42
CA THR A 309 7.14 10.05 21.31
C THR A 309 6.68 9.93 19.86
N VAL A 310 5.49 9.35 19.69
CA VAL A 310 4.85 9.17 18.38
C VAL A 310 4.81 10.48 17.58
N PHE A 311 4.50 11.59 18.23
CA PHE A 311 4.49 12.90 17.59
C PHE A 311 5.89 13.37 17.16
N GLY A 312 6.90 13.19 17.99
CA GLY A 312 8.29 13.51 17.64
C GLY A 312 8.78 12.68 16.44
N ARG A 313 8.45 11.39 16.40
CA ARG A 313 8.75 10.51 15.25
C ARG A 313 7.98 10.94 14.01
N TRP A 314 6.72 11.30 14.12
CA TRP A 314 5.90 11.79 13.02
C TRP A 314 6.46 13.09 12.43
N MET A 315 6.83 14.06 13.28
CA MET A 315 7.46 15.32 12.85
C MET A 315 8.82 15.09 12.18
N ASN A 316 9.61 14.12 12.66
CA ASN A 316 10.88 13.76 12.05
C ASN A 316 10.68 13.09 10.68
N ASN A 317 9.62 12.30 10.51
CA ASN A 317 9.26 11.75 9.21
C ASN A 317 8.84 12.86 8.22
N LEU A 318 8.06 13.83 8.65
CA LEU A 318 7.74 15.00 7.84
C LEU A 318 8.98 15.77 7.38
N LYS A 319 9.98 15.94 8.25
CA LYS A 319 11.25 16.58 7.90
C LYS A 319 12.07 15.77 6.90
N ARG A 320 12.22 14.46 7.14
CA ARG A 320 12.96 13.56 6.25
C ARG A 320 12.41 13.57 4.82
N ASP A 321 11.10 13.74 4.70
CA ASP A 321 10.42 13.76 3.41
C ASP A 321 10.33 15.16 2.78
N HIS A 322 11.09 16.15 3.29
CA HIS A 322 11.10 17.56 2.84
C HIS A 322 9.71 18.22 2.83
N ILE A 323 8.78 17.73 3.63
CA ILE A 323 7.47 18.38 3.80
C ILE A 323 7.66 19.48 4.83
N THR A 324 7.63 20.73 4.39
CA THR A 324 7.63 21.88 5.30
C THR A 324 6.30 21.89 6.05
N PRO A 325 6.28 21.80 7.39
CA PRO A 325 5.04 21.91 8.12
C PRO A 325 4.40 23.28 7.80
N PRO A 326 3.10 23.36 7.61
CA PRO A 326 2.42 24.59 7.19
C PRO A 326 2.33 25.67 8.31
N PHE A 327 3.20 25.61 9.32
CA PHE A 327 3.17 26.51 10.46
C PHE A 327 4.04 27.75 10.25
N LYS A 328 3.50 28.76 9.55
CA LYS A 328 4.00 30.13 9.63
C LYS A 328 2.96 30.98 10.37
N GLY A 329 2.92 30.91 11.69
CA GLY A 329 2.25 31.93 12.53
C GLY A 329 3.14 33.15 12.67
N LYS A 330 2.58 34.37 12.65
CA LYS A 330 3.31 35.61 12.98
C LYS A 330 3.95 35.45 14.36
N GLY A 331 5.29 35.50 14.42
CA GLY A 331 6.04 35.48 15.68
C GLY A 331 6.78 34.18 16.02
N MET A 332 6.58 33.08 15.30
CA MET A 332 7.36 31.86 15.52
C MET A 332 8.51 31.74 14.52
N LYS A 333 9.74 31.86 15.02
CA LYS A 333 10.91 31.42 14.26
C LYS A 333 11.01 29.90 14.39
N TRP A 334 10.83 29.20 13.30
CA TRP A 334 11.00 27.76 13.23
C TRP A 334 12.50 27.38 13.32
N ASN A 335 12.90 26.86 14.45
CA ASN A 335 14.24 26.30 14.70
C ASN A 335 14.10 24.84 15.14
N GLY A 336 13.59 23.99 14.25
CA GLY A 336 13.39 22.59 14.58
C GLY A 336 12.28 22.35 15.62
N TRP A 337 12.24 21.19 16.19
CA TRP A 337 11.20 20.68 17.08
C TRP A 337 11.13 21.36 18.47
N HIS A 338 12.02 22.33 18.76
CA HIS A 338 11.93 23.18 19.95
C HIS A 338 10.93 24.35 19.83
N ALA A 339 10.35 24.59 18.63
CA ALA A 339 9.43 25.71 18.39
C ALA A 339 8.07 25.59 19.09
N PHE A 340 7.80 24.49 19.80
CA PHE A 340 6.52 24.25 20.46
C PHE A 340 6.45 24.71 21.94
N ARG A 341 7.51 25.31 22.50
CA ARG A 341 7.45 25.89 23.84
C ARG A 341 7.52 27.41 23.79
N PRO A 342 6.44 28.13 24.10
CA PRO A 342 6.56 29.55 24.36
C PRO A 342 7.45 29.75 25.60
N GLY A 343 8.60 30.41 25.44
CA GLY A 343 9.47 30.77 26.55
C GLY A 343 10.83 30.06 26.70
N HIS A 344 11.16 29.06 25.87
CA HIS A 344 12.51 28.51 25.87
C HIS A 344 13.41 29.19 24.83
N GLN A 345 14.41 29.92 25.30
CA GLN A 345 15.57 30.32 24.48
C GLN A 345 16.48 29.10 24.30
N LEU A 346 16.78 28.75 23.06
CA LEU A 346 17.82 27.76 22.75
C LEU A 346 19.19 28.36 23.08
N ALA A 347 20.01 27.61 23.80
CA ALA A 347 21.43 27.86 23.83
C ALA A 347 22.00 27.79 22.41
N ARG A 348 22.79 28.77 22.03
CA ARG A 348 23.35 28.95 20.68
C ARG A 348 24.43 27.91 20.32
N ASP A 349 24.84 27.11 21.26
CA ASP A 349 25.97 26.21 21.09
C ASP A 349 25.48 24.77 20.98
N GLY A 350 25.74 24.16 19.83
CA GLY A 350 25.35 22.80 19.48
C GLY A 350 26.02 21.69 20.27
N SER A 351 26.25 21.88 21.57
CA SER A 351 26.74 20.86 22.49
C SER A 351 25.54 20.18 23.16
N SER A 352 25.38 18.95 22.82
CA SER A 352 24.53 17.93 23.41
C SER A 352 24.71 17.85 24.94
N TYR A 353 23.58 17.83 25.61
CA TYR A 353 23.37 17.03 26.80
C TYR A 353 21.99 16.38 26.67
#